data_6e2dc5446ec7b4e56fd9cb7f3fda365e
#
_entry.id   6e2dc5446ec7b4e56fd9cb7f3fda365e
#
_cell.length_a   1.000
_cell.length_b   1.000
_cell.length_c   1.000
_cell.angle_alpha   90.00
_cell.angle_beta   90.00
_cell.angle_gamma   90.00
#
_symmetry.space_group_name_H-M   'P 1'
#
loop_
_entity.id
_entity.type
_entity.pdbx_description
1 polymer ?
#
loop_
_entity_poly.entity_id
_entity_poly.type
_entity_poly.pdbx_seq_one_letter_code
_entity_poly.pdbx_strand_id
1 'polypeptide(L)'
;MKKHIFLAICLYMPLWGFAQTGQPETAQETVYHRLLQYRIEHDSNYRQLHMQADIAANQAEKAKTESLITTEVGSGDTQLLLSADKAKTGIKTAPYANVLLPSYNNTGIKVSIPYSKEGKTVNNPAPGVLQTESLGAEITVSTDIYSKNAQAKTYTRDSAHYAAIQAAQAKEEGISLAEKRFLQDIQKLLDDYTAMLDKELQAVKAEIGYNQIRTQGYTDSSTKMRTANLELLSAKREQQNAAFIFSASYRVFAESCGIEPEADPRAFLSGLWDSVPLQEAADIAAYPQAAYKALAEAEQQHAQNTAKRNIERSPFSLSAEAGYKVNSMKTSFGGSAAKESAHSILGGLNWQFPGGKAYTGVEIPLSNPKSALVRLGISWNPFYIRYRQLEKQNTKLEEEIELLKIEDAKEQYKKQVQTGTITNEQMTWQRKITADELSIYQQNAQDHAQWYRSGVISRLENLQAELEYRKAEARHAKAKTAVIIFNIDTALLFKKE
;
A
#
# COMPACT_ATOMS: atom_id res chain seq x y z
N MET A 1 -28.14 18.70 28.98
CA MET A 1 -27.63 19.62 27.94
C MET A 1 -26.55 18.88 27.18
N LYS A 2 -26.89 18.35 26.03
CA LYS A 2 -26.01 17.58 25.12
C LYS A 2 -25.34 18.56 24.16
N LYS A 3 -24.02 18.64 24.16
CA LYS A 3 -23.27 19.31 23.08
C LYS A 3 -22.60 18.24 22.24
N HIS A 4 -23.16 18.00 21.05
CA HIS A 4 -22.54 17.27 19.99
C HIS A 4 -21.45 18.17 19.39
N ILE A 5 -20.19 17.76 19.53
CA ILE A 5 -19.08 18.34 18.77
C ILE A 5 -18.98 17.52 17.50
N PHE A 6 -19.59 18.01 16.43
CA PHE A 6 -19.30 17.59 15.08
C PHE A 6 -17.94 18.18 14.69
N LEU A 7 -16.91 17.35 14.68
CA LEU A 7 -15.62 17.72 14.11
C LEU A 7 -15.74 17.58 12.58
N ALA A 8 -16.01 18.71 11.91
CA ALA A 8 -15.92 18.81 10.47
C ALA A 8 -14.43 18.69 10.09
N ILE A 9 -14.04 17.52 9.61
CA ILE A 9 -12.75 17.37 8.92
C ILE A 9 -12.95 18.00 7.54
N CYS A 10 -12.59 19.28 7.45
CA CYS A 10 -12.36 19.92 6.17
C CYS A 10 -11.22 19.18 5.47
N LEU A 11 -11.56 18.47 4.40
CA LEU A 11 -10.62 17.99 3.39
C LEU A 11 -9.90 19.22 2.81
N TYR A 12 -8.78 19.60 3.40
CA TYR A 12 -7.78 20.40 2.73
C TYR A 12 -7.06 19.47 1.73
N MET A 13 -7.49 19.49 0.49
CA MET A 13 -6.60 19.14 -0.61
C MET A 13 -5.52 20.22 -0.64
N PRO A 14 -4.25 19.92 -0.44
CA PRO A 14 -3.21 20.84 -0.83
C PRO A 14 -3.16 20.81 -2.37
N LEU A 15 -3.87 21.73 -3.00
CA LEU A 15 -3.53 22.18 -4.33
C LEU A 15 -2.05 22.53 -4.32
N TRP A 16 -1.28 21.82 -5.09
CA TRP A 16 0.11 22.11 -5.35
C TRP A 16 0.23 23.57 -5.77
N GLY A 17 0.56 24.43 -4.82
CA GLY A 17 0.93 25.79 -5.06
C GLY A 17 2.33 25.83 -5.64
N PHE A 18 2.46 25.68 -6.95
CA PHE A 18 3.54 26.33 -7.65
C PHE A 18 3.36 27.84 -7.41
N ALA A 19 4.35 28.46 -6.78
CA ALA A 19 4.42 29.89 -6.67
C ALA A 19 4.51 30.47 -8.11
N GLN A 20 3.37 30.67 -8.76
CA GLN A 20 3.23 31.57 -9.89
C GLN A 20 2.95 32.96 -9.34
N THR A 21 3.98 33.79 -9.33
CA THR A 21 3.82 35.24 -9.39
C THR A 21 3.26 35.58 -10.78
N GLY A 22 1.95 35.66 -10.91
CA GLY A 22 1.26 36.01 -12.13
C GLY A 22 -0.25 35.75 -11.95
N GLN A 23 -1.07 36.73 -12.28
CA GLN A 23 -2.53 36.79 -12.14
C GLN A 23 -3.23 35.51 -12.61
N PRO A 24 -4.43 35.17 -12.07
CA PRO A 24 -5.19 34.01 -12.55
C PRO A 24 -5.80 34.36 -13.93
N GLU A 25 -5.08 34.04 -14.99
CA GLU A 25 -5.72 33.68 -16.23
C GLU A 25 -6.53 32.40 -15.95
N THR A 26 -7.80 32.39 -16.32
CA THR A 26 -8.63 31.18 -16.36
C THR A 26 -7.83 30.12 -17.09
N ALA A 27 -7.22 29.20 -16.35
CA ALA A 27 -6.36 28.17 -16.90
C ALA A 27 -7.23 27.34 -17.86
N GLN A 28 -7.07 27.57 -19.16
CA GLN A 28 -7.58 26.67 -20.17
C GLN A 28 -6.95 25.30 -19.85
N GLU A 29 -7.78 24.37 -19.45
CA GLU A 29 -7.36 23.01 -19.14
C GLU A 29 -6.63 22.45 -20.38
N THR A 30 -5.32 22.27 -20.26
CA THR A 30 -4.51 21.82 -21.39
C THR A 30 -4.89 20.39 -21.75
N VAL A 31 -4.72 20.01 -23.02
CA VAL A 31 -4.99 18.64 -23.51
C VAL A 31 -4.28 17.62 -22.62
N TYR A 32 -3.01 17.87 -22.28
CA TYR A 32 -2.22 17.03 -21.39
C TYR A 32 -2.90 16.79 -20.04
N HIS A 33 -3.33 17.84 -19.33
CA HIS A 33 -3.94 17.69 -17.99
C HIS A 33 -5.28 16.92 -18.04
N ARG A 34 -6.12 17.18 -19.04
CA ARG A 34 -7.37 16.45 -19.20
C ARG A 34 -7.17 14.96 -19.42
N LEU A 35 -6.23 14.59 -20.30
CA LEU A 35 -5.92 13.18 -20.56
C LEU A 35 -5.27 12.51 -19.34
N LEU A 36 -4.38 13.19 -18.65
CA LEU A 36 -3.75 12.71 -17.43
C LEU A 36 -4.77 12.45 -16.33
N GLN A 37 -5.70 13.39 -16.11
CA GLN A 37 -6.77 13.22 -15.13
C GLN A 37 -7.63 11.99 -15.44
N TYR A 38 -8.06 11.82 -16.68
CA TYR A 38 -8.81 10.64 -17.11
C TYR A 38 -8.03 9.34 -16.81
N ARG A 39 -6.73 9.31 -17.11
CA ARG A 39 -5.86 8.15 -16.87
C ARG A 39 -5.73 7.84 -15.39
N ILE A 40 -5.58 8.84 -14.52
CA ILE A 40 -5.51 8.64 -13.06
C ILE A 40 -6.83 8.07 -12.53
N GLU A 41 -7.96 8.62 -12.94
CA GLU A 41 -9.29 8.17 -12.49
C GLU A 41 -9.59 6.71 -12.90
N HIS A 42 -9.06 6.26 -14.04
CA HIS A 42 -9.27 4.91 -14.57
C HIS A 42 -8.11 3.94 -14.29
N ASP A 43 -7.03 4.40 -13.62
CA ASP A 43 -5.89 3.54 -13.28
C ASP A 43 -6.26 2.54 -12.18
N SER A 44 -6.23 1.24 -12.52
CA SER A 44 -6.54 0.15 -11.59
C SER A 44 -5.57 0.06 -10.41
N ASN A 45 -4.27 0.38 -10.63
CA ASN A 45 -3.27 0.35 -9.58
C ASN A 45 -3.50 1.49 -8.58
N TYR A 46 -3.84 2.69 -9.07
CA TYR A 46 -4.20 3.82 -8.19
C TYR A 46 -5.44 3.51 -7.35
N ARG A 47 -6.47 2.90 -7.95
CA ARG A 47 -7.66 2.46 -7.21
C ARG A 47 -7.35 1.42 -6.14
N GLN A 48 -6.45 0.47 -6.44
CA GLN A 48 -5.99 -0.52 -5.45
C GLN A 48 -5.26 0.14 -4.28
N LEU A 49 -4.35 1.09 -4.55
CA LEU A 49 -3.65 1.85 -3.50
C LEU A 49 -4.62 2.66 -2.64
N HIS A 50 -5.66 3.23 -3.25
CA HIS A 50 -6.71 3.93 -2.51
C HIS A 50 -7.43 3.00 -1.53
N MET A 51 -7.87 1.82 -2.00
CA MET A 51 -8.53 0.83 -1.16
C MET A 51 -7.61 0.29 -0.05
N GLN A 52 -6.33 0.08 -0.36
CA GLN A 52 -5.33 -0.35 0.64
C GLN A 52 -5.12 0.70 1.73
N ALA A 53 -5.11 1.99 1.38
CA ALA A 53 -5.02 3.08 2.35
C ALA A 53 -6.24 3.11 3.28
N ASP A 54 -7.45 2.92 2.73
CA ASP A 54 -8.67 2.86 3.53
C ASP A 54 -8.69 1.63 4.47
N ILE A 55 -8.24 0.47 4.00
CA ILE A 55 -8.10 -0.74 4.82
C ILE A 55 -7.10 -0.49 5.96
N ALA A 56 -5.95 0.10 5.68
CA ALA A 56 -4.92 0.38 6.67
C ALA A 56 -5.41 1.40 7.72
N ALA A 57 -6.15 2.44 7.30
CA ALA A 57 -6.78 3.40 8.21
C ALA A 57 -7.81 2.73 9.14
N ASN A 58 -8.65 1.84 8.62
CA ASN A 58 -9.59 1.07 9.40
C ASN A 58 -8.90 0.13 10.40
N GLN A 59 -7.79 -0.50 10.00
CA GLN A 59 -6.98 -1.34 10.88
C GLN A 59 -6.32 -0.53 12.00
N ALA A 60 -5.84 0.68 11.73
CA ALA A 60 -5.29 1.58 12.73
C ALA A 60 -6.35 2.02 13.76
N GLU A 61 -7.56 2.37 13.31
CA GLU A 61 -8.66 2.74 14.22
C GLU A 61 -9.14 1.53 15.05
N LYS A 62 -9.17 0.34 14.46
CA LYS A 62 -9.44 -0.91 15.18
C LYS A 62 -8.39 -1.16 16.26
N ALA A 63 -7.10 -1.07 15.94
CA ALA A 63 -6.00 -1.27 16.89
C ALA A 63 -6.03 -0.22 18.03
N LYS A 64 -6.39 1.03 17.70
CA LYS A 64 -6.59 2.08 18.68
C LYS A 64 -7.73 1.76 19.64
N THR A 65 -8.88 1.34 19.12
CA THR A 65 -10.04 0.96 19.91
C THR A 65 -9.72 -0.22 20.82
N GLU A 66 -9.09 -1.27 20.30
CA GLU A 66 -8.67 -2.46 21.06
C GLU A 66 -7.61 -2.16 22.13
N SER A 67 -6.82 -1.09 21.97
CA SER A 67 -5.87 -0.64 22.99
C SER A 67 -6.49 0.08 24.17
N LEU A 68 -7.70 0.62 24.02
CA LEU A 68 -8.42 1.36 25.06
C LEU A 68 -9.30 0.45 25.91
N ILE A 69 -10.17 -0.30 25.23
CA ILE A 69 -11.16 -1.17 25.89
C ILE A 69 -11.48 -2.34 24.98
N THR A 70 -11.54 -3.53 25.56
CA THR A 70 -12.05 -4.73 24.89
C THR A 70 -13.22 -5.29 25.67
N THR A 71 -14.34 -5.54 25.02
CA THR A 71 -15.52 -6.15 25.63
C THR A 71 -15.84 -7.46 24.93
N GLU A 72 -16.12 -8.49 25.70
CA GLU A 72 -16.48 -9.80 25.20
C GLU A 72 -17.71 -10.32 25.96
N VAL A 73 -18.69 -10.81 25.21
CA VAL A 73 -19.85 -11.47 25.78
C VAL A 73 -19.98 -12.84 25.13
N GLY A 74 -20.05 -13.88 25.92
CA GLY A 74 -20.11 -15.24 25.42
C GLY A 74 -21.05 -16.14 26.24
N SER A 75 -21.50 -17.23 25.63
CA SER A 75 -22.28 -18.27 26.32
C SER A 75 -21.42 -19.14 27.28
N GLY A 76 -20.09 -18.97 27.21
CA GLY A 76 -19.18 -19.86 27.87
C GLY A 76 -19.23 -21.28 27.31
N ASP A 77 -18.65 -22.20 28.06
CA ASP A 77 -18.69 -23.62 27.69
C ASP A 77 -20.10 -24.19 27.94
N THR A 78 -20.81 -24.50 26.88
CA THR A 78 -22.18 -25.06 26.96
C THR A 78 -22.13 -26.54 26.63
N GLN A 79 -22.44 -27.37 27.63
CA GLN A 79 -22.47 -28.83 27.55
C GLN A 79 -23.88 -29.34 27.68
N LEU A 80 -24.31 -30.15 26.73
CA LEU A 80 -25.57 -30.91 26.79
C LEU A 80 -25.23 -32.37 27.04
N LEU A 81 -25.65 -32.87 28.20
CA LEU A 81 -25.51 -34.27 28.54
C LEU A 81 -26.77 -34.98 28.03
N LEU A 82 -26.62 -35.68 26.92
CA LEU A 82 -27.70 -36.47 26.32
C LEU A 82 -27.51 -37.93 26.72
N SER A 83 -28.50 -38.51 27.34
CA SER A 83 -28.55 -39.94 27.68
C SER A 83 -29.83 -40.55 27.15
N ALA A 84 -29.77 -41.84 26.77
CA ALA A 84 -30.96 -42.63 26.42
C ALA A 84 -31.90 -42.74 27.60
N ASP A 85 -31.40 -42.69 28.82
CA ASP A 85 -32.18 -42.54 30.06
C ASP A 85 -32.46 -41.05 30.29
N LYS A 86 -33.72 -40.63 30.07
CA LYS A 86 -34.15 -39.22 30.28
C LYS A 86 -33.83 -38.68 31.67
N ALA A 87 -33.69 -39.56 32.66
CA ALA A 87 -33.32 -39.20 34.03
C ALA A 87 -31.86 -38.72 34.18
N LYS A 88 -30.99 -38.99 33.17
CA LYS A 88 -29.57 -38.63 33.17
C LYS A 88 -29.25 -37.49 32.18
N THR A 89 -30.26 -36.84 31.67
CA THR A 89 -30.04 -35.65 30.82
C THR A 89 -29.63 -34.46 31.67
N GLY A 90 -28.72 -33.63 31.15
CA GLY A 90 -28.24 -32.45 31.86
C GLY A 90 -27.82 -31.33 30.90
N ILE A 91 -27.77 -30.12 31.44
CA ILE A 91 -27.25 -28.95 30.77
C ILE A 91 -26.26 -28.23 31.70
N LYS A 92 -25.13 -27.82 31.17
CA LYS A 92 -24.20 -26.91 31.83
C LYS A 92 -23.91 -25.76 30.88
N THR A 93 -23.97 -24.54 31.38
CA THR A 93 -23.60 -23.33 30.62
C THR A 93 -23.06 -22.29 31.60
N ALA A 94 -22.19 -21.43 31.14
CA ALA A 94 -21.59 -20.38 31.94
C ALA A 94 -21.47 -19.08 31.12
N PRO A 95 -22.60 -18.45 30.76
CA PRO A 95 -22.53 -17.18 30.04
C PRO A 95 -21.73 -16.15 30.82
N TYR A 96 -20.95 -15.35 30.11
CA TYR A 96 -20.11 -14.33 30.71
C TYR A 96 -20.09 -13.05 29.91
N ALA A 97 -19.75 -11.96 30.60
CA ALA A 97 -19.34 -10.71 30.05
C ALA A 97 -17.97 -10.36 30.63
N ASN A 98 -17.04 -9.98 29.79
CA ASN A 98 -15.70 -9.57 30.16
C ASN A 98 -15.41 -8.20 29.59
N VAL A 99 -14.90 -7.31 30.44
CA VAL A 99 -14.42 -5.98 30.05
C VAL A 99 -12.95 -5.91 30.43
N LEU A 100 -12.09 -5.71 29.41
CA LEU A 100 -10.65 -5.58 29.59
C LEU A 100 -10.23 -4.14 29.28
N LEU A 101 -9.43 -3.57 30.16
CA LEU A 101 -8.87 -2.22 30.08
C LEU A 101 -7.33 -2.33 29.93
N PRO A 102 -6.81 -2.48 28.69
CA PRO A 102 -5.39 -2.68 28.45
C PRO A 102 -4.51 -1.55 28.95
N SER A 103 -4.99 -0.31 28.84
CA SER A 103 -4.27 0.91 29.27
C SER A 103 -4.19 1.05 30.81
N TYR A 104 -4.99 0.31 31.57
CA TYR A 104 -4.97 0.31 33.03
C TYR A 104 -4.37 -1.02 33.56
N ASN A 105 -3.10 -1.24 33.30
CA ASN A 105 -2.40 -2.47 33.68
C ASN A 105 -3.14 -3.75 33.25
N ASN A 106 -3.78 -3.71 32.07
CA ASN A 106 -4.55 -4.83 31.55
C ASN A 106 -5.60 -5.35 32.55
N THR A 107 -6.29 -4.41 33.25
CA THR A 107 -7.30 -4.76 34.24
C THR A 107 -8.53 -5.31 33.55
N GLY A 108 -8.94 -6.52 33.93
CA GLY A 108 -10.14 -7.22 33.43
C GLY A 108 -11.20 -7.32 34.51
N ILE A 109 -12.45 -7.10 34.13
CA ILE A 109 -13.64 -7.35 34.97
C ILE A 109 -14.49 -8.38 34.23
N LYS A 110 -14.60 -9.58 34.80
CA LYS A 110 -15.40 -10.66 34.23
C LYS A 110 -16.57 -10.98 35.16
N VAL A 111 -17.76 -11.00 34.58
CA VAL A 111 -19.00 -11.46 35.25
C VAL A 111 -19.45 -12.72 34.56
N SER A 112 -19.64 -13.78 35.27
CA SER A 112 -20.17 -15.03 34.72
C SER A 112 -21.36 -15.55 35.53
N ILE A 113 -22.29 -16.26 34.87
CA ILE A 113 -23.49 -16.82 35.47
C ILE A 113 -23.51 -18.32 35.14
N PRO A 114 -22.72 -19.11 35.90
CA PRO A 114 -22.71 -20.56 35.70
C PRO A 114 -24.08 -21.16 36.09
N TYR A 115 -24.64 -21.95 35.18
CA TYR A 115 -25.85 -22.72 35.40
C TYR A 115 -25.61 -24.17 35.05
N SER A 116 -26.02 -25.08 35.95
CA SER A 116 -26.05 -26.49 35.66
C SER A 116 -27.32 -27.16 36.18
N LYS A 117 -27.86 -28.10 35.40
CA LYS A 117 -28.94 -28.97 35.79
C LYS A 117 -28.60 -30.36 35.37
N GLU A 118 -28.57 -31.27 36.34
CA GLU A 118 -28.22 -32.67 36.15
C GLU A 118 -29.20 -33.57 36.85
N GLY A 119 -29.58 -34.69 36.21
CA GLY A 119 -30.35 -35.75 36.82
C GLY A 119 -29.51 -37.01 37.04
N LYS A 120 -29.63 -37.64 38.15
CA LYS A 120 -28.96 -38.91 38.47
C LYS A 120 -29.95 -39.90 39.06
N THR A 121 -30.01 -41.10 38.49
CA THR A 121 -30.84 -42.18 39.06
C THR A 121 -30.17 -42.69 40.32
N VAL A 122 -30.93 -42.82 41.42
CA VAL A 122 -30.49 -43.33 42.70
C VAL A 122 -31.40 -44.51 43.07
N ASN A 123 -30.77 -45.62 43.47
CA ASN A 123 -31.48 -46.87 43.76
C ASN A 123 -31.53 -47.23 45.24
N ASN A 124 -30.91 -46.44 46.12
CA ASN A 124 -30.83 -46.69 47.55
C ASN A 124 -31.01 -45.39 48.37
N PRO A 125 -31.91 -45.26 49.35
CA PRO A 125 -32.74 -46.33 49.89
C PRO A 125 -34.04 -46.59 49.10
N ALA A 126 -34.45 -45.75 48.15
CA ALA A 126 -35.58 -45.94 47.28
C ALA A 126 -35.24 -45.52 45.83
N PRO A 127 -35.78 -46.26 44.83
CA PRO A 127 -35.54 -45.88 43.43
C PRO A 127 -36.16 -44.52 43.13
N GLY A 128 -35.39 -43.63 42.57
CA GLY A 128 -35.84 -42.28 42.20
C GLY A 128 -34.81 -41.50 41.41
N VAL A 129 -35.20 -40.32 40.95
CA VAL A 129 -34.31 -39.40 40.23
C VAL A 129 -33.92 -38.24 41.16
N LEU A 130 -32.64 -38.15 41.45
CA LEU A 130 -32.07 -37.02 42.13
C LEU A 130 -31.79 -35.93 41.06
N GLN A 131 -32.47 -34.82 41.15
CA GLN A 131 -32.22 -33.68 40.31
C GLN A 131 -31.41 -32.63 41.07
N THR A 132 -30.30 -32.21 40.51
CA THR A 132 -29.45 -31.13 41.04
C THR A 132 -29.48 -29.98 40.06
N GLU A 133 -29.93 -28.83 40.51
CA GLU A 133 -29.89 -27.58 39.76
C GLU A 133 -28.99 -26.58 40.50
N SER A 134 -28.00 -26.04 39.82
CA SER A 134 -27.10 -25.04 40.37
C SER A 134 -27.12 -23.79 39.49
N LEU A 135 -27.33 -22.65 40.14
CA LEU A 135 -27.27 -21.33 39.56
C LEU A 135 -26.25 -20.51 40.33
N GLY A 136 -25.23 -20.02 39.65
CA GLY A 136 -24.20 -19.19 40.25
C GLY A 136 -24.13 -17.79 39.64
N ALA A 137 -23.43 -16.91 40.34
CA ALA A 137 -22.94 -15.65 39.81
C ALA A 137 -21.51 -15.48 40.32
N GLU A 138 -20.61 -15.10 39.43
CA GLU A 138 -19.23 -14.92 39.75
C GLU A 138 -18.76 -13.60 39.13
N ILE A 139 -18.11 -12.77 39.94
CA ILE A 139 -17.49 -11.54 39.50
C ILE A 139 -16.01 -11.66 39.85
N THR A 140 -15.14 -11.55 38.83
CA THR A 140 -13.69 -11.57 39.02
C THR A 140 -13.09 -10.30 38.45
N VAL A 141 -12.11 -9.74 39.17
CA VAL A 141 -11.28 -8.63 38.74
C VAL A 141 -9.86 -9.12 38.67
N SER A 142 -9.24 -9.03 37.51
CA SER A 142 -7.85 -9.37 37.29
C SER A 142 -7.05 -8.12 36.92
N THR A 143 -5.79 -8.04 37.34
CA THR A 143 -4.91 -6.93 36.97
C THR A 143 -3.48 -7.43 36.86
N ASP A 144 -2.72 -6.88 35.92
CA ASP A 144 -1.30 -7.13 35.81
C ASP A 144 -0.54 -6.25 36.81
N ILE A 145 0.10 -6.86 37.80
CA ILE A 145 0.98 -6.15 38.73
C ILE A 145 2.28 -5.76 38.03
N TYR A 146 2.78 -6.67 37.20
CA TYR A 146 3.95 -6.47 36.35
C TYR A 146 3.78 -7.27 35.08
N SER A 147 3.70 -6.57 33.93
CA SER A 147 3.71 -7.22 32.62
C SER A 147 4.13 -6.23 31.54
N LYS A 148 4.48 -6.73 30.37
CA LYS A 148 4.67 -5.92 29.16
C LYS A 148 3.45 -5.95 28.22
N ASN A 149 2.33 -6.47 28.68
CA ASN A 149 1.11 -6.54 27.85
C ASN A 149 0.63 -5.14 27.39
N ALA A 150 0.68 -4.15 28.29
CA ALA A 150 0.36 -2.77 27.94
C ALA A 150 1.30 -2.21 26.86
N GLN A 151 2.61 -2.50 26.99
CA GLN A 151 3.62 -2.08 26.00
C GLN A 151 3.41 -2.81 24.66
N ALA A 152 3.05 -4.09 24.68
CA ALA A 152 2.73 -4.86 23.48
C ALA A 152 1.48 -4.28 22.74
N LYS A 153 0.45 -3.90 23.48
CA LYS A 153 -0.75 -3.25 22.92
C LYS A 153 -0.42 -1.87 22.33
N THR A 154 0.38 -1.07 23.02
CA THR A 154 0.86 0.22 22.50
C THR A 154 1.67 0.02 21.22
N TYR A 155 2.59 -0.94 21.20
CA TYR A 155 3.36 -1.28 20.01
C TYR A 155 2.45 -1.69 18.83
N THR A 156 1.44 -2.54 19.07
CA THR A 156 0.50 -2.97 18.03
C THR A 156 -0.28 -1.77 17.47
N ARG A 157 -0.75 -0.87 18.33
CA ARG A 157 -1.43 0.38 17.93
C ARG A 157 -0.53 1.26 17.10
N ASP A 158 0.69 1.52 17.58
CA ASP A 158 1.64 2.43 16.92
C ASP A 158 2.12 1.84 15.59
N SER A 159 2.33 0.52 15.51
CA SER A 159 2.65 -0.20 14.27
C SER A 159 1.52 -0.13 13.25
N ALA A 160 0.26 -0.29 13.67
CA ALA A 160 -0.90 -0.16 12.79
C ALA A 160 -1.10 1.28 12.30
N HIS A 161 -0.91 2.27 13.18
CA HIS A 161 -0.95 3.69 12.81
C HIS A 161 0.12 4.03 11.78
N TYR A 162 1.32 3.49 11.97
CA TYR A 162 2.40 3.70 11.02
C TYR A 162 2.13 3.05 9.66
N ALA A 163 1.60 1.83 9.64
CA ALA A 163 1.19 1.18 8.40
C ALA A 163 0.13 2.00 7.64
N ALA A 164 -0.78 2.67 8.36
CA ALA A 164 -1.76 3.57 7.76
C ALA A 164 -1.11 4.81 7.12
N ILE A 165 -0.09 5.40 7.78
CA ILE A 165 0.68 6.52 7.21
C ILE A 165 1.41 6.08 5.95
N GLN A 166 2.07 4.93 5.96
CA GLN A 166 2.75 4.40 4.76
C GLN A 166 1.78 4.13 3.61
N ALA A 167 0.61 3.56 3.90
CA ALA A 167 -0.40 3.31 2.88
C ALA A 167 -0.99 4.62 2.29
N ALA A 168 -1.15 5.65 3.11
CA ALA A 168 -1.57 6.98 2.65
C ALA A 168 -0.51 7.62 1.75
N GLN A 169 0.77 7.52 2.11
CA GLN A 169 1.89 7.98 1.28
C GLN A 169 1.95 7.21 -0.06
N ALA A 170 1.79 5.89 -0.03
CA ALA A 170 1.76 5.07 -1.24
C ALA A 170 0.59 5.44 -2.17
N LYS A 171 -0.57 5.83 -1.63
CA LYS A 171 -1.69 6.36 -2.40
C LYS A 171 -1.33 7.68 -3.10
N GLU A 172 -0.69 8.61 -2.41
CA GLU A 172 -0.23 9.88 -3.01
C GLU A 172 0.83 9.65 -4.08
N GLU A 173 1.78 8.76 -3.84
CA GLU A 173 2.77 8.33 -4.82
C GLU A 173 2.14 7.64 -6.04
N GLY A 174 1.00 6.99 -5.85
CA GLY A 174 0.22 6.36 -6.91
C GLY A 174 -0.19 7.32 -8.03
N ILE A 175 -0.45 8.59 -7.71
CA ILE A 175 -0.74 9.65 -8.69
C ILE A 175 0.49 9.88 -9.56
N SER A 176 1.65 10.09 -8.94
CA SER A 176 2.91 10.32 -9.65
C SER A 176 3.32 9.11 -10.51
N LEU A 177 3.06 7.90 -10.01
CA LEU A 177 3.28 6.67 -10.79
C LEU A 177 2.30 6.52 -11.96
N ALA A 178 1.05 6.96 -11.83
CA ALA A 178 0.09 6.98 -12.93
C ALA A 178 0.52 8.01 -14.01
N GLU A 179 0.96 9.19 -13.59
CA GLU A 179 1.52 10.21 -14.48
C GLU A 179 2.77 9.68 -15.21
N LYS A 180 3.68 9.02 -14.52
CA LYS A 180 4.86 8.40 -15.13
C LYS A 180 4.46 7.39 -16.22
N ARG A 181 3.50 6.51 -15.94
CA ARG A 181 2.99 5.54 -16.95
C ARG A 181 2.38 6.24 -18.14
N PHE A 182 1.58 7.28 -17.92
CA PHE A 182 1.02 8.08 -18.99
C PHE A 182 2.11 8.72 -19.86
N LEU A 183 3.15 9.28 -19.26
CA LEU A 183 4.29 9.85 -19.98
C LEU A 183 5.10 8.79 -20.74
N GLN A 184 5.24 7.58 -20.19
CA GLN A 184 5.87 6.47 -20.90
C GLN A 184 5.07 6.02 -22.12
N ASP A 185 3.73 6.01 -22.03
CA ASP A 185 2.85 5.74 -23.16
C ASP A 185 2.99 6.83 -24.23
N ILE A 186 3.11 8.12 -23.85
CA ILE A 186 3.42 9.22 -24.75
C ILE A 186 4.78 9.02 -25.42
N GLN A 187 5.83 8.64 -24.67
CA GLN A 187 7.15 8.39 -25.26
C GLN A 187 7.13 7.27 -26.28
N LYS A 188 6.41 6.17 -25.98
CA LYS A 188 6.22 5.07 -26.92
C LYS A 188 5.51 5.53 -28.21
N LEU A 189 4.45 6.32 -28.05
CA LEU A 189 3.73 6.87 -29.19
C LEU A 189 4.63 7.80 -30.04
N LEU A 190 5.49 8.61 -29.39
CA LEU A 190 6.50 9.45 -30.06
C LEU A 190 7.53 8.61 -30.82
N ASP A 191 7.96 7.48 -30.26
CA ASP A 191 8.92 6.60 -30.93
C ASP A 191 8.29 5.96 -32.18
N ASP A 192 7.07 5.48 -32.10
CA ASP A 192 6.34 4.92 -33.23
C ASP A 192 6.06 5.98 -34.29
N TYR A 193 5.70 7.21 -33.88
CA TYR A 193 5.51 8.36 -34.77
C TYR A 193 6.81 8.75 -35.49
N THR A 194 7.92 8.83 -34.76
CA THR A 194 9.23 9.15 -35.34
C THR A 194 9.67 8.08 -36.32
N ALA A 195 9.45 6.79 -36.00
CA ALA A 195 9.75 5.68 -36.90
C ALA A 195 8.91 5.75 -38.19
N MET A 196 7.63 6.13 -38.09
CA MET A 196 6.78 6.34 -39.25
C MET A 196 7.30 7.49 -40.13
N LEU A 197 7.67 8.64 -39.53
CA LEU A 197 8.24 9.78 -40.25
C LEU A 197 9.57 9.43 -40.92
N ASP A 198 10.41 8.60 -40.29
CA ASP A 198 11.66 8.10 -40.87
C ASP A 198 11.40 7.29 -42.14
N LYS A 199 10.40 6.41 -42.14
CA LYS A 199 10.06 5.61 -43.32
C LYS A 199 9.37 6.46 -44.41
N GLU A 200 8.60 7.45 -44.03
CA GLU A 200 8.02 8.44 -44.97
C GLU A 200 9.14 9.25 -45.64
N LEU A 201 10.13 9.71 -44.87
CA LEU A 201 11.29 10.41 -45.39
C LEU A 201 12.14 9.54 -46.33
N GLN A 202 12.33 8.26 -45.98
CA GLN A 202 13.02 7.30 -46.87
C GLN A 202 12.27 7.10 -48.19
N ALA A 203 10.93 7.00 -48.17
CA ALA A 203 10.11 6.87 -49.37
C ALA A 203 10.19 8.11 -50.26
N VAL A 204 10.17 9.33 -49.64
CA VAL A 204 10.35 10.60 -50.37
C VAL A 204 11.74 10.65 -51.02
N LYS A 205 12.80 10.30 -50.32
CA LYS A 205 14.17 10.26 -50.89
C LYS A 205 14.31 9.26 -52.03
N ALA A 206 13.70 8.07 -51.87
CA ALA A 206 13.68 7.07 -52.97
C ALA A 206 12.89 7.57 -54.20
N GLU A 207 11.81 8.33 -53.99
CA GLU A 207 11.04 8.93 -55.07
C GLU A 207 11.80 10.05 -55.80
N ILE A 208 12.53 10.88 -55.04
CA ILE A 208 13.44 11.88 -55.64
C ILE A 208 14.51 11.17 -56.48
N GLY A 209 15.16 10.15 -55.98
CA GLY A 209 16.18 9.37 -56.68
C GLY A 209 15.62 8.70 -57.93
N TYR A 210 14.43 8.09 -57.86
CA TYR A 210 13.75 7.54 -59.02
C TYR A 210 13.49 8.57 -60.11
N ASN A 211 12.97 9.73 -59.72
CA ASN A 211 12.67 10.85 -60.66
C ASN A 211 13.95 11.40 -61.27
N GLN A 212 15.03 11.52 -60.52
CA GLN A 212 16.34 11.96 -61.05
C GLN A 212 16.88 11.02 -62.14
N ILE A 213 16.82 9.68 -61.89
CA ILE A 213 17.25 8.69 -62.87
C ILE A 213 16.38 8.78 -64.13
N ARG A 214 15.09 8.96 -63.98
CA ARG A 214 14.12 9.10 -65.10
C ARG A 214 14.44 10.35 -65.92
N THR A 215 14.73 11.51 -65.31
CA THR A 215 15.07 12.73 -66.01
C THR A 215 16.45 12.68 -66.72
N GLN A 216 17.36 11.76 -66.31
CA GLN A 216 18.59 11.46 -66.98
C GLN A 216 18.41 10.67 -68.29
N GLY A 217 17.18 10.32 -68.66
CA GLY A 217 16.84 9.66 -69.91
C GLY A 217 17.01 8.12 -69.90
N TYR A 218 17.13 7.50 -68.72
CA TYR A 218 17.18 6.03 -68.63
C TYR A 218 15.81 5.44 -68.94
N THR A 219 15.77 4.43 -69.77
CA THR A 219 14.54 3.69 -70.11
C THR A 219 14.12 2.72 -69.03
N ASP A 220 12.85 2.38 -68.93
CA ASP A 220 12.33 1.42 -67.95
C ASP A 220 12.98 0.01 -68.05
N SER A 221 13.56 -0.31 -69.20
CA SER A 221 14.30 -1.54 -69.42
C SER A 221 15.76 -1.53 -68.88
N SER A 222 16.27 -0.36 -68.50
CA SER A 222 17.63 -0.25 -67.99
C SER A 222 17.74 -0.81 -66.55
N THR A 223 18.90 -1.40 -66.23
CA THR A 223 19.14 -1.95 -64.87
C THR A 223 19.04 -0.87 -63.82
N LYS A 224 19.55 0.34 -64.07
CA LYS A 224 19.49 1.47 -63.15
C LYS A 224 18.04 1.85 -62.83
N MET A 225 17.18 1.93 -63.83
CA MET A 225 15.78 2.27 -63.63
C MET A 225 15.02 1.19 -62.86
N ARG A 226 15.28 -0.09 -63.18
CA ARG A 226 14.68 -1.20 -62.42
C ARG A 226 15.11 -1.23 -60.97
N THR A 227 16.40 -0.99 -60.69
CA THR A 227 16.92 -0.90 -59.31
C THR A 227 16.25 0.25 -58.56
N ALA A 228 16.18 1.44 -59.14
CA ALA A 228 15.51 2.58 -58.51
C ALA A 228 14.03 2.36 -58.26
N ASN A 229 13.34 1.64 -59.18
CA ASN A 229 11.94 1.30 -58.97
C ASN A 229 11.74 0.27 -57.82
N LEU A 230 12.64 -0.74 -57.73
CA LEU A 230 12.62 -1.67 -56.61
C LEU A 230 12.89 -0.99 -55.27
N GLU A 231 13.82 -0.04 -55.19
CA GLU A 231 14.09 0.75 -54.01
C GLU A 231 12.87 1.57 -53.63
N LEU A 232 12.22 2.25 -54.58
CA LEU A 232 11.01 3.02 -54.34
C LEU A 232 9.86 2.14 -53.84
N LEU A 233 9.62 0.96 -54.47
CA LEU A 233 8.57 0.03 -54.05
C LEU A 233 8.86 -0.54 -52.66
N SER A 234 10.12 -0.84 -52.33
CA SER A 234 10.51 -1.28 -51.00
C SER A 234 10.29 -0.21 -49.97
N ALA A 235 10.71 1.03 -50.23
CA ALA A 235 10.53 2.15 -49.33
C ALA A 235 9.04 2.48 -49.09
N LYS A 236 8.19 2.43 -50.14
CA LYS A 236 6.74 2.63 -50.00
C LYS A 236 6.09 1.52 -49.16
N ARG A 237 6.52 0.28 -49.30
CA ARG A 237 6.02 -0.85 -48.48
C ARG A 237 6.39 -0.66 -47.02
N GLU A 238 7.64 -0.26 -46.74
CA GLU A 238 8.09 0.05 -45.36
C GLU A 238 7.34 1.21 -44.74
N GLN A 239 7.09 2.28 -45.51
CA GLN A 239 6.29 3.42 -45.10
C GLN A 239 4.88 2.99 -44.70
N GLN A 240 4.20 2.19 -45.53
CA GLN A 240 2.86 1.71 -45.23
C GLN A 240 2.83 0.84 -43.96
N ASN A 241 3.82 -0.04 -43.79
CA ASN A 241 3.91 -0.86 -42.59
C ASN A 241 4.12 -0.02 -41.34
N ALA A 242 4.99 0.99 -41.37
CA ALA A 242 5.22 1.88 -40.25
C ALA A 242 3.97 2.73 -39.92
N ALA A 243 3.23 3.16 -40.94
CA ALA A 243 1.96 3.86 -40.75
C ALA A 243 0.89 2.99 -40.07
N PHE A 244 0.82 1.68 -40.41
CA PHE A 244 -0.07 0.74 -39.71
C PHE A 244 0.31 0.56 -38.23
N ILE A 245 1.62 0.39 -37.93
CA ILE A 245 2.08 0.26 -36.55
C ILE A 245 1.73 1.51 -35.75
N PHE A 246 2.05 2.67 -36.27
CA PHE A 246 1.73 3.95 -35.61
C PHE A 246 0.21 4.13 -35.42
N SER A 247 -0.60 3.84 -36.42
CA SER A 247 -2.07 3.94 -36.30
C SER A 247 -2.63 2.99 -35.23
N ALA A 248 -2.06 1.79 -35.09
CA ALA A 248 -2.45 0.85 -34.03
C ALA A 248 -2.06 1.40 -32.64
N SER A 249 -0.82 1.88 -32.48
CA SER A 249 -0.34 2.49 -31.23
C SER A 249 -1.17 3.72 -30.83
N TYR A 250 -1.50 4.56 -31.79
CA TYR A 250 -2.35 5.73 -31.57
C TYR A 250 -3.76 5.34 -31.09
N ARG A 251 -4.38 4.32 -31.72
CA ARG A 251 -5.70 3.84 -31.27
C ARG A 251 -5.67 3.35 -29.83
N VAL A 252 -4.69 2.51 -29.49
CA VAL A 252 -4.51 2.01 -28.10
C VAL A 252 -4.32 3.17 -27.12
N PHE A 253 -3.52 4.16 -27.48
CA PHE A 253 -3.34 5.36 -26.68
C PHE A 253 -4.64 6.15 -26.50
N ALA A 254 -5.36 6.43 -27.59
CA ALA A 254 -6.61 7.17 -27.58
C ALA A 254 -7.69 6.46 -26.74
N GLU A 255 -7.89 5.16 -26.94
CA GLU A 255 -8.80 4.34 -26.12
C GLU A 255 -8.44 4.37 -24.65
N SER A 256 -7.15 4.27 -24.33
CA SER A 256 -6.66 4.34 -22.94
C SER A 256 -6.87 5.69 -22.28
N CYS A 257 -7.04 6.76 -23.07
CA CYS A 257 -7.33 8.11 -22.62
C CYS A 257 -8.82 8.50 -22.76
N GLY A 258 -9.69 7.55 -23.15
CA GLY A 258 -11.14 7.78 -23.29
C GLY A 258 -11.52 8.75 -24.41
N ILE A 259 -10.70 8.86 -25.44
CA ILE A 259 -10.96 9.70 -26.61
C ILE A 259 -11.20 8.85 -27.86
N GLU A 260 -12.08 9.31 -28.74
CA GLU A 260 -12.26 8.68 -30.04
C GLU A 260 -11.04 8.97 -30.94
N PRO A 261 -10.45 7.93 -31.57
CA PRO A 261 -9.32 8.11 -32.47
C PRO A 261 -9.68 8.96 -33.67
N GLU A 262 -8.97 10.07 -33.88
CA GLU A 262 -9.13 10.90 -35.08
C GLU A 262 -8.59 10.22 -36.34
N ALA A 263 -9.15 10.53 -37.48
CA ALA A 263 -8.69 9.99 -38.75
C ALA A 263 -7.30 10.49 -39.17
N ASP A 264 -6.96 11.75 -38.84
CA ASP A 264 -5.61 12.31 -38.93
C ASP A 264 -5.08 12.69 -37.54
N PRO A 265 -4.27 11.84 -36.92
CA PRO A 265 -3.78 12.07 -35.56
C PRO A 265 -2.73 13.19 -35.47
N ARG A 266 -2.23 13.72 -36.60
CA ARG A 266 -1.08 14.66 -36.60
C ARG A 266 -1.40 15.97 -35.90
N ALA A 267 -2.59 16.54 -36.11
CA ALA A 267 -3.03 17.77 -35.46
C ALA A 267 -3.22 17.58 -33.95
N PHE A 268 -3.86 16.48 -33.57
CA PHE A 268 -4.02 16.09 -32.16
C PHE A 268 -2.66 15.93 -31.46
N LEU A 269 -1.73 15.24 -32.11
CA LEU A 269 -0.39 15.01 -31.56
C LEU A 269 0.40 16.31 -31.39
N SER A 270 0.40 17.21 -32.38
CA SER A 270 1.04 18.52 -32.22
C SER A 270 0.44 19.28 -31.04
N GLY A 271 -0.88 19.34 -30.89
CA GLY A 271 -1.53 19.95 -29.74
C GLY A 271 -1.18 19.27 -28.41
N LEU A 272 -1.02 17.95 -28.40
CA LEU A 272 -0.57 17.21 -27.20
C LEU A 272 0.88 17.56 -26.85
N TRP A 273 1.81 17.56 -27.82
CA TRP A 273 3.22 17.90 -27.60
C TRP A 273 3.42 19.31 -27.06
N ASP A 274 2.65 20.27 -27.58
CA ASP A 274 2.68 21.66 -27.15
C ASP A 274 2.14 21.82 -25.73
N SER A 275 1.16 21.01 -25.36
CA SER A 275 0.54 21.05 -24.04
C SER A 275 1.37 20.37 -22.93
N VAL A 276 2.40 19.58 -23.27
CA VAL A 276 3.31 19.00 -22.28
C VAL A 276 4.09 20.12 -21.57
N PRO A 277 4.02 20.21 -20.23
CA PRO A 277 4.65 21.29 -19.49
C PRO A 277 6.18 21.26 -19.63
N LEU A 278 6.77 22.45 -19.77
CA LEU A 278 8.20 22.60 -19.73
C LEU A 278 8.67 22.66 -18.27
N GLN A 279 9.48 21.70 -17.86
CA GLN A 279 10.04 21.64 -16.51
C GLN A 279 11.57 21.66 -16.56
N GLU A 280 12.18 22.13 -15.49
CA GLU A 280 13.63 21.95 -15.27
C GLU A 280 13.87 20.61 -14.60
N ALA A 281 15.01 20.00 -14.91
CA ALA A 281 15.40 18.74 -14.28
C ALA A 281 15.72 18.97 -12.80
N ALA A 282 15.16 18.13 -11.94
CA ALA A 282 15.31 18.24 -10.49
C ALA A 282 16.79 18.06 -10.09
N ASP A 283 17.25 18.90 -9.17
CA ASP A 283 18.57 18.73 -8.57
C ASP A 283 18.47 17.74 -7.41
N ILE A 284 18.88 16.51 -7.66
CA ILE A 284 18.87 15.44 -6.64
C ILE A 284 19.81 15.75 -5.46
N ALA A 285 20.87 16.55 -5.68
CA ALA A 285 21.80 16.93 -4.63
C ALA A 285 21.20 17.93 -3.61
N ALA A 286 20.11 18.60 -3.97
CA ALA A 286 19.39 19.48 -3.06
C ALA A 286 18.60 18.72 -1.98
N TYR A 287 18.34 17.42 -2.16
CA TYR A 287 17.59 16.61 -1.20
C TYR A 287 18.51 16.07 -0.09
N PRO A 288 18.17 16.28 1.19
CA PRO A 288 19.00 15.79 2.29
C PRO A 288 18.96 14.27 2.40
N GLN A 289 20.06 13.66 2.83
CA GLN A 289 20.15 12.21 3.03
C GLN A 289 19.07 11.65 3.97
N ALA A 290 18.67 12.42 4.99
CA ALA A 290 17.63 12.03 5.94
C ALA A 290 16.23 11.87 5.30
N ALA A 291 15.98 12.58 4.18
CA ALA A 291 14.73 12.46 3.44
C ALA A 291 14.74 11.25 2.49
N TYR A 292 15.90 10.59 2.29
CA TYR A 292 15.98 9.43 1.40
C TYR A 292 15.10 8.28 1.94
N LYS A 293 14.10 7.89 1.16
CA LYS A 293 13.01 7.00 1.57
C LYS A 293 13.52 5.64 2.04
N ALA A 294 14.41 5.00 1.27
CA ALA A 294 14.94 3.69 1.63
C ALA A 294 15.75 3.71 2.95
N LEU A 295 16.50 4.79 3.22
CA LEU A 295 17.20 4.97 4.49
C LEU A 295 16.23 5.15 5.65
N ALA A 296 15.26 6.04 5.48
CA ALA A 296 14.28 6.31 6.52
C ALA A 296 13.39 5.09 6.83
N GLU A 297 13.06 4.26 5.84
CA GLU A 297 12.36 2.99 6.03
C GLU A 297 13.21 1.96 6.77
N ALA A 298 14.50 1.83 6.40
CA ALA A 298 15.44 0.92 7.08
C ALA A 298 15.66 1.31 8.55
N GLU A 299 15.88 2.59 8.84
CA GLU A 299 16.04 3.10 10.22
C GLU A 299 14.78 2.86 11.06
N GLN A 300 13.63 3.08 10.47
CA GLN A 300 12.36 2.88 11.16
C GLN A 300 12.07 1.40 11.39
N GLN A 301 12.32 0.52 10.43
CA GLN A 301 12.16 -0.92 10.62
C GLN A 301 13.08 -1.43 11.72
N HIS A 302 14.32 -0.92 11.80
CA HIS A 302 15.23 -1.20 12.88
C HIS A 302 14.68 -0.74 14.25
N ALA A 303 14.13 0.47 14.32
CA ALA A 303 13.52 0.98 15.55
C ALA A 303 12.31 0.14 16.01
N GLN A 304 11.42 -0.23 15.07
CA GLN A 304 10.26 -1.09 15.35
C GLN A 304 10.68 -2.49 15.83
N ASN A 305 11.63 -3.11 15.15
CA ASN A 305 12.15 -4.43 15.53
C ASN A 305 12.83 -4.38 16.89
N THR A 306 13.56 -3.31 17.20
CA THR A 306 14.18 -3.09 18.51
C THR A 306 13.12 -2.95 19.61
N ALA A 307 12.05 -2.18 19.36
CA ALA A 307 10.92 -2.06 20.30
C ALA A 307 10.23 -3.41 20.52
N LYS A 308 9.96 -4.16 19.45
CA LYS A 308 9.39 -5.51 19.51
C LYS A 308 10.27 -6.46 20.34
N ARG A 309 11.56 -6.52 20.05
CA ARG A 309 12.53 -7.33 20.79
C ARG A 309 12.58 -6.98 22.27
N ASN A 310 12.47 -5.71 22.62
CA ASN A 310 12.45 -5.27 24.03
C ASN A 310 11.20 -5.72 24.78
N ILE A 311 10.06 -5.85 24.09
CA ILE A 311 8.83 -6.40 24.65
C ILE A 311 8.98 -7.93 24.84
N GLU A 312 9.44 -8.64 23.83
CA GLU A 312 9.57 -10.10 23.83
C GLU A 312 10.66 -10.61 24.80
N ARG A 313 11.72 -9.83 25.03
CA ARG A 313 12.82 -10.19 25.94
C ARG A 313 12.44 -10.31 27.41
N SER A 314 11.25 -9.89 27.83
CA SER A 314 10.83 -9.97 29.23
C SER A 314 9.70 -11.00 29.40
N PRO A 315 10.04 -12.26 29.60
CA PRO A 315 9.05 -13.32 29.82
C PRO A 315 8.47 -13.26 31.24
N PHE A 316 8.77 -12.22 32.02
CA PHE A 316 8.28 -12.10 33.40
C PHE A 316 6.95 -11.32 33.39
N SER A 317 5.92 -11.95 33.93
CA SER A 317 4.67 -11.27 34.25
C SER A 317 4.11 -11.79 35.57
N LEU A 318 3.50 -10.89 36.32
CA LEU A 318 2.79 -11.17 37.55
C LEU A 318 1.42 -10.53 37.44
N SER A 319 0.37 -11.34 37.53
CA SER A 319 -1.00 -10.85 37.61
C SER A 319 -1.69 -11.33 38.89
N ALA A 320 -2.57 -10.51 39.42
CA ALA A 320 -3.43 -10.82 40.55
C ALA A 320 -4.88 -10.90 40.10
N GLU A 321 -5.63 -11.77 40.74
CA GLU A 321 -7.06 -11.96 40.55
C GLU A 321 -7.76 -11.93 41.90
N ALA A 322 -8.86 -11.21 41.98
CA ALA A 322 -9.77 -11.23 43.14
C ALA A 322 -11.20 -11.37 42.66
N GLY A 323 -12.01 -12.11 43.37
CA GLY A 323 -13.38 -12.34 42.92
C GLY A 323 -14.32 -12.72 44.06
N TYR A 324 -15.60 -12.66 43.71
CA TYR A 324 -16.67 -13.10 44.56
C TYR A 324 -17.62 -14.03 43.80
N LYS A 325 -17.94 -15.16 44.39
CA LYS A 325 -18.76 -16.20 43.79
C LYS A 325 -19.91 -16.52 44.70
N VAL A 326 -21.10 -16.57 44.14
CA VAL A 326 -22.31 -17.06 44.78
C VAL A 326 -22.76 -18.27 44.00
N ASN A 327 -23.07 -19.36 44.69
CA ASN A 327 -23.65 -20.56 44.09
C ASN A 327 -24.86 -20.98 44.87
N SER A 328 -26.03 -21.09 44.25
CA SER A 328 -27.25 -21.61 44.85
C SER A 328 -27.54 -22.98 44.23
N MET A 329 -27.54 -23.99 45.04
CA MET A 329 -27.81 -25.38 44.63
C MET A 329 -29.16 -25.81 45.16
N LYS A 330 -30.01 -26.33 44.31
CA LYS A 330 -31.28 -26.95 44.65
C LYS A 330 -31.20 -28.42 44.31
N THR A 331 -31.37 -29.21 45.32
CA THR A 331 -31.41 -30.69 45.19
C THR A 331 -32.84 -31.15 45.46
N SER A 332 -33.44 -31.91 44.55
CA SER A 332 -34.79 -32.46 44.69
C SER A 332 -34.80 -33.97 44.50
N PHE A 333 -35.48 -34.68 45.43
CA PHE A 333 -35.65 -36.11 45.41
C PHE A 333 -37.03 -36.47 45.97
N GLY A 334 -37.83 -37.27 45.28
CA GLY A 334 -39.10 -37.79 45.77
C GLY A 334 -40.13 -36.72 46.18
N GLY A 335 -40.09 -35.52 45.57
CA GLY A 335 -41.01 -34.43 45.91
C GLY A 335 -40.49 -33.48 47.00
N SER A 336 -39.41 -33.81 47.69
CA SER A 336 -38.73 -32.94 48.65
C SER A 336 -37.62 -32.16 47.97
N ALA A 337 -37.46 -30.85 48.25
CA ALA A 337 -36.40 -30.01 47.71
C ALA A 337 -35.66 -29.33 48.84
N ALA A 338 -34.33 -29.45 48.82
CA ALA A 338 -33.40 -28.68 49.66
C ALA A 338 -32.72 -27.61 48.81
N LYS A 339 -32.60 -26.39 49.35
CA LYS A 339 -31.85 -25.30 48.71
C LYS A 339 -30.73 -24.88 49.62
N GLU A 340 -29.52 -24.86 49.07
CA GLU A 340 -28.34 -24.42 49.78
C GLU A 340 -27.68 -23.28 48.96
N SER A 341 -27.20 -22.25 49.63
CA SER A 341 -26.50 -21.15 49.01
C SER A 341 -25.10 -21.05 49.62
N ALA A 342 -24.09 -21.08 48.77
CA ALA A 342 -22.71 -20.93 49.14
C ALA A 342 -22.12 -19.63 48.57
N HIS A 343 -21.41 -18.92 49.40
CA HIS A 343 -20.72 -17.67 49.04
C HIS A 343 -19.24 -17.89 49.26
N SER A 344 -18.42 -17.51 48.29
CA SER A 344 -16.97 -17.70 48.37
C SER A 344 -16.26 -16.43 47.90
N ILE A 345 -15.13 -16.13 48.53
CA ILE A 345 -14.15 -15.14 48.05
C ILE A 345 -13.07 -15.91 47.30
N LEU A 346 -12.72 -15.38 46.14
CA LEU A 346 -11.66 -15.90 45.27
C LEU A 346 -10.45 -14.98 45.31
N GLY A 347 -9.25 -15.55 45.35
CA GLY A 347 -8.01 -14.80 45.20
C GLY A 347 -6.99 -15.62 44.43
N GLY A 348 -6.20 -15.00 43.58
CA GLY A 348 -5.20 -15.73 42.80
C GLY A 348 -4.01 -14.87 42.41
N LEU A 349 -2.88 -15.51 42.22
CA LEU A 349 -1.67 -14.93 41.64
C LEU A 349 -1.21 -15.84 40.51
N ASN A 350 -1.00 -15.26 39.34
CA ASN A 350 -0.37 -15.93 38.21
C ASN A 350 0.99 -15.31 37.96
N TRP A 351 2.01 -16.12 38.03
CA TRP A 351 3.37 -15.72 37.81
C TRP A 351 3.95 -16.44 36.60
N GLN A 352 4.34 -15.69 35.58
CA GLN A 352 5.05 -16.18 34.42
C GLN A 352 6.52 -15.80 34.57
N PHE A 353 7.42 -16.77 34.45
CA PHE A 353 8.85 -16.60 34.56
C PHE A 353 9.57 -17.29 33.38
N PRO A 354 10.86 -17.02 33.16
CA PRO A 354 11.61 -17.61 32.08
C PRO A 354 11.49 -19.14 32.02
N GLY A 355 10.83 -19.65 30.98
CA GLY A 355 10.63 -21.09 30.77
C GLY A 355 9.53 -21.73 31.59
N GLY A 356 8.76 -20.99 32.37
CA GLY A 356 7.72 -21.58 33.18
C GLY A 356 6.62 -20.61 33.60
N LYS A 357 5.64 -21.20 34.28
CA LYS A 357 4.55 -20.45 34.90
C LYS A 357 4.21 -21.12 36.25
N ALA A 358 3.87 -20.33 37.23
CA ALA A 358 3.34 -20.77 38.50
C ALA A 358 2.02 -20.02 38.75
N TYR A 359 1.07 -20.70 39.37
CA TYR A 359 -0.15 -20.06 39.82
C TYR A 359 -0.50 -20.50 41.23
N THR A 360 -1.12 -19.62 41.99
CA THR A 360 -1.79 -19.92 43.25
C THR A 360 -3.19 -19.37 43.21
N GLY A 361 -4.16 -20.14 43.66
CA GLY A 361 -5.53 -19.75 43.82
C GLY A 361 -6.06 -20.12 45.19
N VAL A 362 -6.84 -19.27 45.78
CA VAL A 362 -7.49 -19.49 47.08
C VAL A 362 -8.97 -19.25 46.91
N GLU A 363 -9.81 -20.18 47.37
CA GLU A 363 -11.25 -20.04 47.43
C GLU A 363 -11.67 -20.25 48.93
N ILE A 364 -12.27 -19.22 49.51
CA ILE A 364 -12.66 -19.21 50.92
C ILE A 364 -14.17 -19.15 50.97
N PRO A 365 -14.85 -20.27 51.33
CA PRO A 365 -16.30 -20.26 51.58
C PRO A 365 -16.62 -19.42 52.82
N LEU A 366 -17.54 -18.47 52.69
CA LEU A 366 -17.94 -17.59 53.79
C LEU A 366 -18.78 -18.33 54.86
N SER A 367 -19.47 -19.39 54.44
CA SER A 367 -20.26 -20.27 55.35
C SER A 367 -19.36 -21.12 56.25
N ASN A 368 -18.16 -21.48 55.79
CA ASN A 368 -17.20 -22.26 56.56
C ASN A 368 -15.74 -21.87 56.19
N PRO A 369 -15.19 -20.77 56.75
CA PRO A 369 -13.86 -20.27 56.39
C PRO A 369 -12.73 -21.27 56.68
N LYS A 370 -12.98 -22.28 57.54
CA LYS A 370 -12.01 -23.35 57.87
C LYS A 370 -11.84 -24.35 56.72
N SER A 371 -12.71 -24.36 55.73
CA SER A 371 -12.67 -25.23 54.55
C SER A 371 -12.12 -24.52 53.29
N ALA A 372 -11.14 -23.62 53.45
CA ALA A 372 -10.51 -22.95 52.33
C ALA A 372 -9.83 -23.91 51.36
N LEU A 373 -10.08 -23.74 50.07
CA LEU A 373 -9.43 -24.52 49.02
C LEU A 373 -8.23 -23.73 48.47
N VAL A 374 -7.05 -24.30 48.54
CA VAL A 374 -5.85 -23.73 47.96
C VAL A 374 -5.44 -24.56 46.73
N ARG A 375 -5.23 -23.91 45.63
CA ARG A 375 -4.73 -24.51 44.38
C ARG A 375 -3.35 -23.98 44.08
N LEU A 376 -2.40 -24.84 43.83
CA LEU A 376 -1.04 -24.51 43.46
C LEU A 376 -0.68 -25.27 42.19
N GLY A 377 -0.01 -24.61 41.27
CA GLY A 377 0.49 -25.26 40.07
C GLY A 377 1.77 -24.61 39.58
N ILE A 378 2.68 -25.43 39.10
CA ILE A 378 3.92 -24.99 38.47
C ILE A 378 4.14 -25.81 37.19
N SER A 379 4.59 -25.15 36.18
CA SER A 379 4.98 -25.74 34.88
C SER A 379 6.31 -25.12 34.45
N TRP A 380 7.27 -25.93 34.09
CA TRP A 380 8.57 -25.45 33.68
C TRP A 380 9.16 -26.30 32.54
N ASN A 381 9.85 -25.62 31.58
CA ASN A 381 10.54 -26.25 30.46
C ASN A 381 12.06 -26.23 30.71
N PRO A 382 12.71 -27.38 30.96
CA PRO A 382 14.12 -27.42 31.25
C PRO A 382 15.05 -27.01 30.10
N PHE A 383 14.55 -27.12 28.84
CA PHE A 383 15.33 -26.74 27.66
C PHE A 383 15.26 -25.24 27.32
N TYR A 384 14.53 -24.47 28.10
CA TYR A 384 14.35 -23.04 27.86
C TYR A 384 15.66 -22.24 27.80
N ILE A 385 16.64 -22.59 28.65
CA ILE A 385 17.94 -21.91 28.71
C ILE A 385 18.66 -22.02 27.36
N ARG A 386 18.65 -23.21 26.75
CA ARG A 386 19.30 -23.46 25.46
C ARG A 386 18.55 -22.72 24.32
N TYR A 387 17.22 -22.77 24.33
CA TYR A 387 16.41 -22.03 23.36
C TYR A 387 16.67 -20.52 23.41
N ARG A 388 16.76 -19.99 24.64
CA ARG A 388 17.06 -18.57 24.84
C ARG A 388 18.47 -18.16 24.39
N GLN A 389 19.46 -19.05 24.50
CA GLN A 389 20.80 -18.79 23.98
C GLN A 389 20.79 -18.68 22.44
N LEU A 390 20.13 -19.62 21.77
CA LEU A 390 19.98 -19.61 20.31
C LEU A 390 19.20 -18.38 19.84
N GLU A 391 18.12 -18.05 20.52
CA GLU A 391 17.31 -16.86 20.24
C GLU A 391 18.11 -15.57 20.39
N LYS A 392 18.96 -15.47 21.43
CA LYS A 392 19.89 -14.34 21.59
C LYS A 392 20.91 -14.24 20.44
N GLN A 393 21.41 -15.37 19.96
CA GLN A 393 22.33 -15.39 18.82
C GLN A 393 21.62 -14.93 17.55
N ASN A 394 20.43 -15.48 17.27
CA ASN A 394 19.62 -15.06 16.12
C ASN A 394 19.29 -13.57 16.19
N THR A 395 18.87 -13.07 17.34
CA THR A 395 18.56 -11.64 17.53
C THR A 395 19.78 -10.74 17.25
N LYS A 396 20.98 -11.16 17.61
CA LYS A 396 22.19 -10.38 17.28
C LYS A 396 22.46 -10.37 15.78
N LEU A 397 22.33 -11.52 15.12
CA LEU A 397 22.49 -11.60 13.66
C LEU A 397 21.43 -10.79 12.91
N GLU A 398 20.19 -10.82 13.39
CA GLU A 398 19.11 -9.97 12.83
C GLU A 398 19.42 -8.48 12.99
N GLU A 399 19.94 -8.07 14.14
CA GLU A 399 20.36 -6.69 14.41
C GLU A 399 21.53 -6.26 13.51
N GLU A 400 22.52 -7.12 13.29
CA GLU A 400 23.61 -6.89 12.35
C GLU A 400 23.10 -6.74 10.90
N ILE A 401 22.15 -7.60 10.47
CA ILE A 401 21.53 -7.49 9.15
C ILE A 401 20.78 -6.17 9.00
N GLU A 402 20.08 -5.72 10.02
CA GLU A 402 19.34 -4.43 9.99
C GLU A 402 20.32 -3.24 9.88
N LEU A 403 21.43 -3.27 10.62
CA LEU A 403 22.47 -2.24 10.53
C LEU A 403 23.15 -2.22 9.16
N LEU A 404 23.41 -3.37 8.57
CA LEU A 404 23.94 -3.47 7.20
C LEU A 404 22.95 -2.88 6.17
N LYS A 405 21.65 -3.11 6.33
CA LYS A 405 20.63 -2.49 5.45
C LYS A 405 20.64 -0.96 5.54
N ILE A 406 20.84 -0.41 6.72
CA ILE A 406 20.98 1.05 6.91
C ILE A 406 22.24 1.56 6.21
N GLU A 407 23.36 0.85 6.33
CA GLU A 407 24.61 1.22 5.66
C GLU A 407 24.47 1.12 4.14
N ASP A 408 23.91 0.04 3.64
CA ASP A 408 23.60 -0.13 2.20
C ASP A 408 22.71 0.99 1.66
N ALA A 409 21.67 1.39 2.42
CA ALA A 409 20.80 2.50 2.02
C ALA A 409 21.56 3.84 1.95
N LYS A 410 22.51 4.10 2.86
CA LYS A 410 23.39 5.27 2.81
C LYS A 410 24.30 5.26 1.59
N GLU A 411 24.86 4.10 1.24
CA GLU A 411 25.67 3.98 0.03
C GLU A 411 24.83 4.13 -1.24
N GLN A 412 23.63 3.55 -1.26
CA GLN A 412 22.68 3.72 -2.36
C GLN A 412 22.32 5.19 -2.56
N TYR A 413 22.05 5.95 -1.50
CA TYR A 413 21.83 7.38 -1.59
C TYR A 413 22.99 8.09 -2.30
N LYS A 414 24.26 7.84 -1.90
CA LYS A 414 25.43 8.45 -2.54
C LYS A 414 25.51 8.13 -4.03
N LYS A 415 25.25 6.87 -4.40
CA LYS A 415 25.20 6.43 -5.80
C LYS A 415 24.07 7.11 -6.57
N GLN A 416 22.88 7.23 -5.96
CA GLN A 416 21.74 7.91 -6.58
C GLN A 416 22.01 9.40 -6.81
N VAL A 417 22.64 10.10 -5.85
CA VAL A 417 23.03 11.50 -6.02
C VAL A 417 24.03 11.64 -7.17
N GLN A 418 25.09 10.82 -7.23
CA GLN A 418 26.06 10.87 -8.32
C GLN A 418 25.43 10.61 -9.69
N THR A 419 24.66 9.53 -9.81
CA THR A 419 23.98 9.16 -11.05
C THR A 419 22.95 10.22 -11.45
N GLY A 420 22.18 10.69 -10.48
CA GLY A 420 21.15 11.70 -10.72
C GLY A 420 21.71 13.05 -11.16
N THR A 421 22.86 13.48 -10.61
CA THR A 421 23.54 14.70 -11.07
C THR A 421 23.98 14.60 -12.52
N ILE A 422 24.60 13.48 -12.91
CA ILE A 422 24.99 13.23 -14.31
C ILE A 422 23.77 13.20 -15.22
N THR A 423 22.70 12.54 -14.78
CA THR A 423 21.45 12.44 -15.55
C THR A 423 20.79 13.82 -15.70
N ASN A 424 20.78 14.65 -14.66
CA ASN A 424 20.27 16.02 -14.70
C ASN A 424 21.02 16.85 -15.76
N GLU A 425 22.36 16.83 -15.73
CA GLU A 425 23.18 17.52 -16.72
C GLU A 425 22.89 17.03 -18.15
N GLN A 426 22.78 15.72 -18.34
CA GLN A 426 22.43 15.12 -19.63
C GLN A 426 21.05 15.54 -20.11
N MET A 427 20.02 15.51 -19.25
CA MET A 427 18.64 15.90 -19.59
C MET A 427 18.55 17.39 -19.93
N THR A 428 19.25 18.24 -19.17
CA THR A 428 19.31 19.69 -19.42
C THR A 428 19.97 19.99 -20.76
N TRP A 429 21.09 19.33 -21.04
CA TRP A 429 21.79 19.47 -22.31
C TRP A 429 20.92 18.98 -23.49
N GLN A 430 20.32 17.79 -23.38
CA GLN A 430 19.50 17.19 -24.41
C GLN A 430 18.26 18.05 -24.72
N ARG A 431 17.60 18.59 -23.69
CA ARG A 431 16.47 19.52 -23.86
C ARG A 431 16.89 20.76 -24.62
N LYS A 432 18.05 21.37 -24.29
CA LYS A 432 18.56 22.57 -24.96
C LYS A 432 18.87 22.28 -26.42
N ILE A 433 19.64 21.23 -26.71
CA ILE A 433 19.99 20.86 -28.09
C ILE A 433 18.77 20.58 -28.94
N THR A 434 17.79 19.84 -28.42
CA THR A 434 16.58 19.54 -29.18
C THR A 434 15.69 20.78 -29.41
N ALA A 435 15.72 21.77 -28.52
CA ALA A 435 15.03 23.06 -28.73
C ALA A 435 15.72 23.89 -29.83
N ASP A 436 17.05 23.94 -29.81
CA ASP A 436 17.85 24.63 -30.83
C ASP A 436 17.66 23.98 -32.21
N GLU A 437 17.70 22.63 -32.30
CA GLU A 437 17.40 21.86 -33.51
C GLU A 437 15.97 22.14 -34.03
N LEU A 438 14.96 22.13 -33.13
CA LEU A 438 13.59 22.42 -33.50
C LEU A 438 13.45 23.80 -34.16
N SER A 439 14.09 24.82 -33.57
CA SER A 439 14.09 26.19 -34.12
C SER A 439 14.67 26.25 -35.54
N ILE A 440 15.80 25.56 -35.78
CA ILE A 440 16.46 25.51 -37.08
C ILE A 440 15.58 24.79 -38.11
N TYR A 441 15.04 23.62 -37.76
CA TYR A 441 14.19 22.86 -38.68
C TYR A 441 12.85 23.55 -38.97
N GLN A 442 12.31 24.29 -38.00
CA GLN A 442 11.12 25.12 -38.20
C GLN A 442 11.37 26.22 -39.24
N GLN A 443 12.48 26.93 -39.11
CA GLN A 443 12.87 27.97 -40.08
C GLN A 443 13.13 27.38 -41.46
N ASN A 444 13.85 26.25 -41.55
CA ASN A 444 14.09 25.57 -42.82
C ASN A 444 12.75 25.15 -43.50
N ALA A 445 11.80 24.60 -42.73
CA ALA A 445 10.52 24.22 -43.29
C ALA A 445 9.71 25.41 -43.79
N GLN A 446 9.78 26.56 -43.09
CA GLN A 446 9.13 27.79 -43.52
C GLN A 446 9.77 28.34 -44.84
N ASP A 447 11.09 28.34 -44.91
CA ASP A 447 11.82 28.78 -46.12
C ASP A 447 11.49 27.88 -47.33
N HIS A 448 11.51 26.56 -47.14
CA HIS A 448 11.14 25.58 -48.16
C HIS A 448 9.67 25.74 -48.62
N ALA A 449 8.77 25.98 -47.71
CA ALA A 449 7.38 26.26 -48.07
C ALA A 449 7.21 27.53 -48.92
N GLN A 450 8.03 28.58 -48.65
CA GLN A 450 8.06 29.80 -49.44
C GLN A 450 8.65 29.55 -50.82
N TRP A 451 9.79 28.83 -50.89
CA TRP A 451 10.42 28.50 -52.19
C TRP A 451 9.55 27.57 -53.05
N TYR A 452 8.83 26.65 -52.45
CA TYR A 452 7.88 25.82 -53.16
C TYR A 452 6.72 26.65 -53.76
N ARG A 453 6.16 27.61 -53.00
CA ARG A 453 5.14 28.54 -53.49
C ARG A 453 5.63 29.43 -54.65
N SER A 454 6.91 29.79 -54.65
CA SER A 454 7.53 30.54 -55.75
C SER A 454 8.02 29.64 -56.90
N GLY A 455 7.84 28.35 -56.85
CA GLY A 455 8.23 27.41 -57.90
C GLY A 455 9.73 27.16 -58.01
N VAL A 456 10.51 27.53 -56.97
CA VAL A 456 11.98 27.34 -56.94
C VAL A 456 12.39 25.91 -56.60
N ILE A 457 11.62 25.23 -55.78
CA ILE A 457 11.89 23.83 -55.38
C ILE A 457 10.70 22.93 -55.71
N SER A 458 10.98 21.62 -55.74
CA SER A 458 9.95 20.59 -55.97
C SER A 458 9.05 20.37 -54.73
N ARG A 459 7.86 19.78 -54.96
CA ARG A 459 6.97 19.36 -53.89
C ARG A 459 7.67 18.36 -52.93
N LEU A 460 8.48 17.47 -53.47
CA LEU A 460 9.16 16.45 -52.67
C LEU A 460 10.23 17.06 -51.75
N GLU A 461 10.98 18.08 -52.21
CA GLU A 461 11.94 18.79 -51.35
C GLU A 461 11.23 19.57 -50.25
N ASN A 462 10.08 20.20 -50.54
CA ASN A 462 9.27 20.85 -49.52
C ASN A 462 8.76 19.83 -48.48
N LEU A 463 8.26 18.68 -48.94
CA LEU A 463 7.78 17.60 -48.07
C LEU A 463 8.92 17.03 -47.19
N GLN A 464 10.13 16.88 -47.74
CA GLN A 464 11.28 16.47 -46.96
C GLN A 464 11.57 17.43 -45.81
N ALA A 465 11.58 18.74 -46.05
CA ALA A 465 11.82 19.73 -45.00
C ALA A 465 10.71 19.73 -43.93
N GLU A 466 9.46 19.54 -44.34
CA GLU A 466 8.33 19.39 -43.39
C GLU A 466 8.46 18.15 -42.51
N LEU A 467 8.85 16.99 -43.07
CA LEU A 467 9.04 15.75 -42.30
C LEU A 467 10.21 15.88 -41.32
N GLU A 468 11.32 16.53 -41.72
CA GLU A 468 12.45 16.78 -40.83
C GLU A 468 12.07 17.69 -39.66
N TYR A 469 11.25 18.73 -39.91
CA TYR A 469 10.71 19.58 -38.85
C TYR A 469 9.83 18.78 -37.88
N ARG A 470 8.89 17.98 -38.38
CA ARG A 470 8.03 17.13 -37.51
C ARG A 470 8.82 16.13 -36.68
N LYS A 471 9.91 15.61 -37.22
CA LYS A 471 10.84 14.73 -36.46
C LYS A 471 11.55 15.50 -35.33
N ALA A 472 11.96 16.75 -35.59
CA ALA A 472 12.57 17.59 -34.57
C ALA A 472 11.56 17.95 -33.47
N GLU A 473 10.29 18.25 -33.83
CA GLU A 473 9.19 18.47 -32.91
C GLU A 473 8.95 17.27 -31.99
N ALA A 474 8.88 16.05 -32.57
CA ALA A 474 8.74 14.81 -31.78
C ALA A 474 9.93 14.55 -30.86
N ARG A 475 11.16 14.79 -31.30
CA ARG A 475 12.36 14.64 -30.44
C ARG A 475 12.37 15.64 -29.29
N HIS A 476 11.99 16.90 -29.54
CA HIS A 476 11.90 17.90 -28.49
C HIS A 476 10.80 17.53 -27.47
N ALA A 477 9.62 17.08 -27.91
CA ALA A 477 8.56 16.58 -27.04
C ALA A 477 9.03 15.38 -26.20
N LYS A 478 9.80 14.45 -26.78
CA LYS A 478 10.38 13.33 -26.05
C LYS A 478 11.39 13.80 -24.98
N ALA A 479 12.19 14.81 -25.26
CA ALA A 479 13.10 15.39 -24.29
C ALA A 479 12.34 16.08 -23.12
N LYS A 480 11.23 16.79 -23.40
CA LYS A 480 10.35 17.37 -22.36
C LYS A 480 9.76 16.28 -21.45
N THR A 481 9.17 15.23 -22.03
CA THR A 481 8.59 14.13 -21.25
C THR A 481 9.64 13.37 -20.42
N ALA A 482 10.86 13.20 -20.93
CA ALA A 482 11.95 12.56 -20.21
C ALA A 482 12.36 13.33 -18.95
N VAL A 483 12.37 14.67 -19.00
CA VAL A 483 12.64 15.52 -17.82
C VAL A 483 11.55 15.33 -16.76
N ILE A 484 10.27 15.29 -17.16
CA ILE A 484 9.17 15.11 -16.21
C ILE A 484 9.26 13.72 -15.55
N ILE A 485 9.53 12.67 -16.32
CA ILE A 485 9.74 11.32 -15.77
C ILE A 485 10.89 11.30 -14.78
N PHE A 486 12.02 11.93 -15.11
CA PHE A 486 13.15 12.03 -14.21
C PHE A 486 12.81 12.78 -12.91
N ASN A 487 12.02 13.86 -13.00
CA ASN A 487 11.56 14.61 -11.83
C ASN A 487 10.64 13.75 -10.94
N ILE A 488 9.73 12.98 -11.54
CA ILE A 488 8.86 12.04 -10.82
C ILE A 488 9.71 10.96 -10.13
N ASP A 489 10.66 10.36 -10.84
CA ASP A 489 11.54 9.33 -10.28
C ASP A 489 12.38 9.87 -9.13
N THR A 490 12.89 11.09 -9.27
CA THR A 490 13.61 11.77 -8.19
C THR A 490 12.71 12.02 -6.99
N ALA A 491 11.51 12.56 -7.21
CA ALA A 491 10.55 12.81 -6.12
C ALA A 491 10.13 11.54 -5.37
N LEU A 492 10.02 10.41 -6.06
CA LEU A 492 9.67 9.11 -5.46
C LEU A 492 10.78 8.51 -4.59
N LEU A 493 12.04 8.96 -4.77
CA LEU A 493 13.16 8.50 -3.93
C LEU A 493 13.17 9.15 -2.54
N PHE A 494 12.46 10.27 -2.36
CA PHE A 494 12.50 11.05 -1.13
C PHE A 494 11.13 11.13 -0.48
N LYS A 495 11.11 11.22 0.85
CA LYS A 495 9.89 11.51 1.60
C LYS A 495 9.48 12.95 1.32
N LYS A 496 8.19 13.18 1.09
CA LYS A 496 7.62 14.53 1.12
C LYS A 496 7.64 15.02 2.56
N GLU A 497 8.17 16.22 2.78
CA GLU A 497 8.06 16.92 4.07
C GLU A 497 6.63 17.32 4.38
#